data_403e64d4d7afce4440f91a7b421b06de
#
_entry.id   403e64d4d7afce4440f91a7b421b06de
#
_cell.length_a   1.000
_cell.length_b   1.000
_cell.length_c   1.000
_cell.angle_alpha   90.00
_cell.angle_beta   90.00
_cell.angle_gamma   90.00
#
_symmetry.space_group_name_H-M   'P 1'
#
loop_
_entity.id
_entity.type
_entity.pdbx_description
1 polymer ?
#
loop_
_entity_poly.entity_id
_entity_poly.type
_entity_poly.pdbx_seq_one_letter_code
_entity_poly.pdbx_strand_id
1 'polypeptide(L)' 'GFKDRRAHKLQERAEEAADEALRRGAPVTLGPLTPAARREIHLALADDPGVETNSDGDGFLKRIVIRPRRRG' A
#
# COMPACT_ATOMS: atom_id res chain seq x y z
N GLY A 1 -15.43 -11.75 15.68
CA GLY A 1 -15.97 -10.64 15.01
C GLY A 1 -15.85 -10.76 13.52
N PHE A 2 -16.71 -10.06 12.88
CA PHE A 2 -16.71 -10.06 11.45
C PHE A 2 -15.98 -8.87 10.92
N LYS A 3 -15.12 -9.12 10.02
CA LYS A 3 -14.40 -8.05 9.40
C LYS A 3 -15.07 -7.68 8.12
N ASP A 4 -15.02 -6.42 7.83
CA ASP A 4 -15.49 -5.94 6.56
C ASP A 4 -14.63 -6.57 5.48
N ARG A 5 -15.28 -7.30 4.58
CA ARG A 5 -14.55 -8.00 3.53
C ARG A 5 -13.77 -7.06 2.65
N ARG A 6 -14.30 -5.87 2.43
CA ARG A 6 -13.61 -4.90 1.58
C ARG A 6 -12.34 -4.42 2.23
N ALA A 7 -12.40 -4.13 3.52
CA ALA A 7 -11.23 -3.68 4.24
C ALA A 7 -10.19 -4.79 4.27
N HIS A 8 -10.64 -6.03 4.46
CA HIS A 8 -9.74 -7.16 4.49
C HIS A 8 -9.01 -7.34 3.15
N LYS A 9 -9.74 -7.17 2.05
CA LYS A 9 -9.14 -7.30 0.73
C LYS A 9 -8.08 -6.23 0.49
N LEU A 10 -8.35 -5.02 0.91
CA LEU A 10 -7.36 -3.95 0.76
C LEU A 10 -6.11 -4.23 1.57
N GLN A 11 -6.29 -4.74 2.78
CA GLN A 11 -5.14 -5.11 3.60
C GLN A 11 -4.32 -6.21 2.95
N GLU A 12 -5.00 -7.21 2.40
CA GLU A 12 -4.30 -8.28 1.71
C GLU A 12 -3.51 -7.77 0.52
N ARG A 13 -4.13 -6.87 -0.26
CA ARG A 13 -3.45 -6.31 -1.41
C ARG A 13 -2.24 -5.50 -0.99
N ALA A 14 -2.38 -4.76 0.11
CA ALA A 14 -1.27 -3.97 0.61
C ALA A 14 -0.11 -4.87 1.02
N GLU A 15 -0.42 -5.95 1.72
CA GLU A 15 0.61 -6.86 2.19
C GLU A 15 1.28 -7.58 1.03
N GLU A 16 0.50 -7.99 0.04
CA GLU A 16 1.07 -8.63 -1.14
C GLU A 16 1.98 -7.69 -1.89
N ALA A 17 1.55 -6.44 -2.03
CA ALA A 17 2.37 -5.46 -2.72
C ALA A 17 3.64 -5.16 -1.95
N ALA A 18 3.56 -5.11 -0.62
CA ALA A 18 4.74 -4.89 0.20
C ALA A 18 5.73 -6.05 0.06
N ASP A 19 5.21 -7.28 0.10
CA ASP A 19 6.04 -8.45 -0.12
C ASP A 19 6.73 -8.41 -1.47
N GLU A 20 5.97 -8.05 -2.48
CA GLU A 20 6.51 -8.00 -3.83
C GLU A 20 7.59 -6.93 -3.94
N ALA A 21 7.35 -5.76 -3.35
CA ALA A 21 8.35 -4.70 -3.38
C ALA A 21 9.64 -5.16 -2.72
N LEU A 22 9.51 -5.85 -1.59
CA LEU A 22 10.69 -6.34 -0.88
C LEU A 22 11.43 -7.41 -1.67
N ARG A 23 10.69 -8.34 -2.27
CA ARG A 23 11.32 -9.40 -3.05
C ARG A 23 12.00 -8.87 -4.29
N ARG A 24 11.36 -7.91 -4.94
CA ARG A 24 11.91 -7.36 -6.19
C ARG A 24 12.93 -6.26 -5.95
N GLY A 25 12.92 -5.68 -4.75
CA GLY A 25 13.78 -4.54 -4.48
C GLY A 25 13.40 -3.33 -5.30
N ALA A 26 12.11 -3.18 -5.61
CA ALA A 26 11.63 -2.13 -6.49
C ALA A 26 10.24 -1.69 -6.06
N PRO A 27 9.85 -0.45 -6.37
CA PRO A 27 8.53 0.04 -5.98
C PRO A 27 7.41 -0.72 -6.68
N VAL A 28 6.29 -0.88 -5.97
CA VAL A 28 5.08 -1.46 -6.53
C VAL A 28 4.00 -0.40 -6.45
N THR A 29 3.28 -0.19 -7.52
CA THR A 29 2.24 0.82 -7.60
C THR A 29 0.87 0.17 -7.65
N LEU A 30 -0.04 0.67 -6.83
CA LEU A 30 -1.42 0.22 -6.82
C LEU A 30 -2.33 1.38 -7.18
N GLY A 31 -3.41 1.06 -7.84
CA GLY A 31 -4.42 2.05 -8.16
C GLY A 31 -4.65 2.21 -9.64
N PRO A 32 -5.44 3.22 -9.99
CA PRO A 32 -5.85 4.38 -9.17
C PRO A 32 -6.83 4.02 -8.07
N LEU A 33 -6.75 4.75 -6.96
CA LEU A 33 -7.51 4.44 -5.77
C LEU A 33 -8.14 5.73 -5.21
N THR A 34 -9.28 5.55 -4.54
CA THR A 34 -9.91 6.67 -3.84
C THR A 34 -9.07 7.06 -2.64
N PRO A 35 -9.29 8.27 -2.10
CA PRO A 35 -8.56 8.67 -0.89
C PRO A 35 -8.77 7.71 0.27
N ALA A 36 -9.99 7.18 0.42
CA ALA A 36 -10.27 6.24 1.51
C ALA A 36 -9.46 4.95 1.34
N ALA A 37 -9.40 4.44 0.11
CA ALA A 37 -8.66 3.21 -0.16
C ALA A 37 -7.16 3.41 0.08
N ARG A 38 -6.63 4.55 -0.35
CA ARG A 38 -5.22 4.85 -0.14
C ARG A 38 -4.89 4.93 1.34
N ARG A 39 -5.79 5.54 2.11
CA ARG A 39 -5.60 5.64 3.54
C ARG A 39 -5.58 4.27 4.20
N GLU A 40 -6.47 3.39 3.76
CA GLU A 40 -6.50 2.03 4.28
C GLU A 40 -5.18 1.33 4.06
N ILE A 41 -4.65 1.44 2.86
CA ILE A 41 -3.39 0.81 2.53
C ILE A 41 -2.25 1.41 3.32
N HIS A 42 -2.23 2.74 3.41
CA HIS A 42 -1.20 3.42 4.16
C HIS A 42 -1.20 2.97 5.63
N LEU A 43 -2.38 2.88 6.22
CA LEU A 43 -2.49 2.45 7.61
C LEU A 43 -2.09 0.99 7.78
N ALA A 44 -2.45 0.15 6.81
CA ALA A 44 -2.10 -1.26 6.88
C ALA A 44 -0.59 -1.46 6.87
N LEU A 45 0.15 -0.59 6.21
CA LEU A 45 1.59 -0.73 6.08
C LEU A 45 2.36 0.21 6.99
N ALA A 46 1.66 1.00 7.80
CA ALA A 46 2.33 1.99 8.65
C ALA A 46 3.25 1.32 9.66
N ASP A 47 2.92 0.11 10.08
CA ASP A 47 3.72 -0.61 11.05
C ASP A 47 4.79 -1.47 10.42
N ASP A 48 4.88 -1.48 9.11
CA ASP A 48 5.85 -2.33 8.42
C ASP A 48 7.13 -1.54 8.21
N PRO A 49 8.20 -1.85 8.93
CA PRO A 49 9.45 -1.06 8.81
C PRO A 49 10.19 -1.33 7.51
N GLY A 50 9.78 -2.35 6.76
CA GLY A 50 10.48 -2.71 5.53
C GLY A 50 10.04 -1.95 4.31
N VAL A 51 8.92 -1.23 4.39
CA VAL A 51 8.41 -0.50 3.25
C VAL A 51 7.91 0.87 3.65
N GLU A 52 7.75 1.73 2.66
CA GLU A 52 7.13 3.03 2.86
C GLU A 52 6.14 3.26 1.74
N THR A 53 5.17 4.11 1.99
CA THR A 53 4.10 4.37 1.04
C THR A 53 3.99 5.85 0.75
N ASN A 54 3.68 6.15 -0.52
CA ASN A 54 3.47 7.53 -0.96
C ASN A 54 2.33 7.55 -1.96
N SER A 55 1.56 8.64 -1.96
CA SER A 55 0.55 8.84 -2.99
C SER A 55 1.18 9.53 -4.17
N ASP A 56 0.72 9.19 -5.36
CA ASP A 56 1.24 9.76 -6.60
C ASP A 56 0.11 10.01 -7.57
N GLY A 57 0.17 11.14 -8.25
CA GLY A 57 -0.84 11.51 -9.24
C GLY A 57 -1.61 12.74 -8.85
N ASP A 58 -2.55 13.12 -9.72
CA ASP A 58 -3.40 14.27 -9.52
C ASP A 58 -4.84 13.86 -9.44
N GLY A 59 -5.66 14.73 -8.84
CA GLY A 59 -7.09 14.55 -8.81
C GLY A 59 -7.54 13.66 -7.67
N PHE A 60 -8.80 13.25 -7.76
CA PHE A 60 -9.43 12.46 -6.71
C PHE A 60 -8.84 11.05 -6.63
N LEU A 61 -8.66 10.43 -7.78
CA LEU A 61 -8.11 9.08 -7.85
C LEU A 61 -6.61 9.17 -8.07
N LYS A 62 -5.87 8.66 -7.12
CA LYS A 62 -4.40 8.66 -7.20
C LYS A 62 -3.88 7.25 -7.01
N ARG A 63 -2.65 7.06 -7.36
CA ARG A 63 -1.99 5.79 -7.12
C ARG A 63 -1.24 5.85 -5.80
N ILE A 64 -1.02 4.68 -5.23
CA ILE A 64 -0.16 4.58 -4.07
C ILE A 64 1.06 3.76 -4.47
N VAL A 65 2.24 4.27 -4.10
CA VAL A 65 3.50 3.63 -4.42
C VAL A 65 4.06 3.04 -3.14
N ILE A 66 4.34 1.76 -3.17
CA ILE A 66 4.89 1.04 -2.02
C ILE A 66 6.34 0.73 -2.36
N ARG A 67 7.26 1.29 -1.60
CA ARG A 67 8.68 1.15 -1.86
C ARG A 67 9.36 0.33 -0.79
N PRO A 68 10.30 -0.52 -1.17
CA PRO A 68 11.11 -1.17 -0.15
C PRO A 68 12.00 -0.13 0.50
N ARG A 69 12.01 -0.15 1.83
CA ARG A 69 12.85 0.80 2.57
C ARG A 69 14.23 0.22 2.71
N ARG A 70 15.19 0.94 2.25
CA ARG A 70 16.55 0.48 2.34
C ARG A 70 17.14 0.82 3.67
N ARG A 71 17.90 -0.11 4.18
CA ARG A 71 18.63 0.15 5.39
C ARG A 71 19.95 0.78 5.05
N GLY A 72 20.20 1.77 5.69
CA GLY A 72 21.46 2.36 5.67
C GLY A 72 22.07 2.98 4.58
#